data_bba90ded118eae284d8aa955b8c1eca7
#
_entry.id   bba90ded118eae284d8aa955b8c1eca7
#
_cell.length_a   1.000
_cell.length_b   1.000
_cell.length_c   1.000
_cell.angle_alpha   90.00
_cell.angle_beta   90.00
_cell.angle_gamma   90.00
#
_symmetry.space_group_name_H-M   'P 1'
#
loop_
_entity.id
_entity.type
_entity.pdbx_description
1 polymer ?
#
loop_
_entity_poly.entity_id
_entity_poly.type
_entity_poly.pdbx_seq_one_letter_code
_entity_poly.pdbx_strand_id
1 'polypeptide(L)'
;YKNASLPAEERAGLLLKELTLEEKVSLMMDSSKPVERLGIKPYNWWNEALHGVARAGLATVFPQPIGMAASFSPETVYEVFTAVSDEARAKNAYYTSQESHERYQGLTMWTPTVNIYRDPRWGRGIETYGEDPYLTSRMGVMVVKGLQGTNDGKYDKLHACAKHFAVHSGPEWNRHEFNAENIKPRDLYETYLPPFEALVKEGKVKEVMCAYNRFEGDPCCGSDRLLMQILRDEWGFDGIVLSDCGAIADFYRDYGHKTHLDAESASAAAVLSGTDLECGSSYEALVEAVKQGKIDEKAVDVAVKRLLTARFALGEMDEPEKVSWTGIPFSVVASAGHDSLALDMARKSMTLLMNKDNTLPLKRGGLTIAVMGPNANDSVMQWGNYNGMPPHTVTILDGIRKALGSDDRLIYEQGCGWVERAQIQSVFNRCKTADGKPGFSARYWNNVTRDGEPVTTAQVTTPFHFCTSGATVFAPGVNLTDFSATYNSVFTPDQSGEVVFDIYAYGSGRLRINGEEVRGFSNQ
;
A
#
# COMPACT_ATOMS: atom_id res chain seq x y z
N TYR A 1 7.28 8.75 -31.06
CA TYR A 1 6.60 8.44 -29.79
C TYR A 1 5.77 9.62 -29.25
N LYS A 2 6.12 10.88 -29.59
CA LYS A 2 5.42 12.10 -29.11
C LYS A 2 4.01 12.29 -29.71
N ASN A 3 3.68 11.58 -30.80
CA ASN A 3 2.35 11.68 -31.39
C ASN A 3 1.32 10.90 -30.55
N ALA A 4 0.52 11.63 -29.77
CA ALA A 4 -0.51 11.08 -28.91
C ALA A 4 -1.69 10.37 -29.65
N SER A 5 -1.78 10.48 -30.99
CA SER A 5 -2.80 9.75 -31.77
C SER A 5 -2.42 8.29 -32.03
N LEU A 6 -1.15 7.93 -31.86
CA LEU A 6 -0.69 6.56 -32.05
C LEU A 6 -1.04 5.70 -30.82
N PRO A 7 -1.24 4.37 -31.00
CA PRO A 7 -1.42 3.43 -29.91
C PRO A 7 -0.22 3.43 -28.93
N ALA A 8 -0.48 3.21 -27.65
CA ALA A 8 0.54 3.17 -26.60
C ALA A 8 1.70 2.23 -26.94
N GLU A 9 1.41 1.03 -27.45
CA GLU A 9 2.41 0.03 -27.82
C GLU A 9 3.30 0.50 -28.98
N GLU A 10 2.74 1.17 -29.99
CA GLU A 10 3.51 1.72 -31.11
C GLU A 10 4.43 2.84 -30.63
N ARG A 11 3.92 3.73 -29.76
CA ARG A 11 4.72 4.80 -29.15
C ARG A 11 5.88 4.25 -28.33
N ALA A 12 5.61 3.21 -27.53
CA ALA A 12 6.62 2.49 -26.76
C ALA A 12 7.72 1.91 -27.64
N GLY A 13 7.36 1.26 -28.75
CA GLY A 13 8.31 0.74 -29.71
C GLY A 13 9.14 1.79 -30.44
N LEU A 14 8.59 2.99 -30.66
CA LEU A 14 9.34 4.12 -31.22
C LEU A 14 10.31 4.71 -30.18
N LEU A 15 9.88 4.87 -28.94
CA LEU A 15 10.72 5.41 -27.86
C LEU A 15 11.85 4.46 -27.50
N LEU A 16 11.58 3.16 -27.46
CA LEU A 16 12.57 2.13 -27.15
C LEU A 16 13.82 2.21 -28.03
N LYS A 17 13.65 2.55 -29.31
CA LYS A 17 14.76 2.68 -30.28
C LYS A 17 15.69 3.84 -30.00
N GLU A 18 15.24 4.81 -29.22
CA GLU A 18 16.02 6.01 -28.85
C GLU A 18 16.82 5.80 -27.56
N LEU A 19 16.53 4.72 -26.78
CA LEU A 19 17.15 4.47 -25.48
C LEU A 19 18.48 3.71 -25.61
N THR A 20 19.47 4.12 -24.81
CA THR A 20 20.69 3.32 -24.60
C THR A 20 20.40 2.16 -23.64
N LEU A 21 21.30 1.17 -23.56
CA LEU A 21 21.15 0.05 -22.64
C LEU A 21 21.05 0.52 -21.17
N GLU A 22 21.89 1.48 -20.77
CA GLU A 22 21.89 2.04 -19.41
C GLU A 22 20.56 2.75 -19.09
N GLU A 23 20.01 3.49 -20.07
CA GLU A 23 18.71 4.13 -19.91
C GLU A 23 17.57 3.12 -19.83
N LYS A 24 17.60 2.05 -20.66
CA LYS A 24 16.64 0.95 -20.60
C LYS A 24 16.61 0.32 -19.21
N VAL A 25 17.79 -0.06 -18.70
CA VAL A 25 17.93 -0.66 -17.38
C VAL A 25 17.44 0.28 -16.27
N SER A 26 17.72 1.59 -16.37
CA SER A 26 17.28 2.56 -15.38
C SER A 26 15.76 2.71 -15.27
N LEU A 27 15.02 2.30 -16.31
CA LEU A 27 13.55 2.29 -16.31
C LEU A 27 12.94 1.00 -15.73
N MET A 28 13.75 -0.03 -15.48
CA MET A 28 13.28 -1.35 -15.03
C MET A 28 13.27 -1.53 -13.50
N MET A 29 13.45 -0.46 -12.74
CA MET A 29 13.38 -0.47 -11.27
C MET A 29 12.16 0.30 -10.79
N ASP A 30 11.67 -0.03 -9.59
CA ASP A 30 10.47 0.61 -9.00
C ASP A 30 10.60 2.14 -8.93
N SER A 31 11.81 2.65 -8.73
CA SER A 31 12.16 4.07 -8.83
C SER A 31 12.84 4.34 -10.17
N SER A 32 12.03 4.41 -11.24
CA SER A 32 12.52 4.68 -12.60
C SER A 32 13.11 6.07 -12.71
N LYS A 33 14.37 6.14 -13.18
CA LYS A 33 15.09 7.41 -13.32
C LYS A 33 14.56 8.22 -14.51
N PRO A 34 14.68 9.55 -14.51
CA PRO A 34 14.34 10.36 -15.67
C PRO A 34 15.35 10.15 -16.82
N VAL A 35 14.87 10.30 -18.06
CA VAL A 35 15.73 10.39 -19.24
C VAL A 35 15.47 11.75 -19.89
N GLU A 36 16.14 12.77 -19.38
CA GLU A 36 15.86 14.18 -19.67
C GLU A 36 15.93 14.51 -21.17
N ARG A 37 16.95 13.96 -21.89
CA ARG A 37 17.12 14.18 -23.32
C ARG A 37 15.93 13.72 -24.18
N LEU A 38 15.11 12.81 -23.66
CA LEU A 38 13.89 12.27 -24.30
C LEU A 38 12.62 12.81 -23.66
N GLY A 39 12.74 13.62 -22.60
CA GLY A 39 11.60 14.16 -21.86
C GLY A 39 10.85 13.12 -21.04
N ILE A 40 11.52 12.02 -20.68
CA ILE A 40 10.94 11.01 -19.78
C ILE A 40 11.13 11.49 -18.35
N LYS A 41 10.01 11.72 -17.65
CA LYS A 41 10.00 12.09 -16.22
C LYS A 41 10.33 10.89 -15.34
N PRO A 42 10.82 11.09 -14.09
CA PRO A 42 10.93 10.02 -13.14
C PRO A 42 9.55 9.43 -12.84
N TYR A 43 9.49 8.15 -12.50
CA TYR A 43 8.25 7.48 -12.14
C TYR A 43 8.49 6.48 -11.02
N ASN A 44 7.63 6.45 -10.01
CA ASN A 44 7.69 5.43 -9.00
C ASN A 44 6.53 4.45 -9.17
N TRP A 45 6.89 3.18 -9.41
CA TRP A 45 5.94 2.09 -9.64
C TRP A 45 5.30 1.57 -8.36
N TRP A 46 5.95 1.78 -7.20
CA TRP A 46 5.43 1.30 -5.94
C TRP A 46 4.36 2.22 -5.38
N ASN A 47 3.12 1.83 -5.60
CA ASN A 47 1.97 2.47 -4.99
C ASN A 47 1.06 1.38 -4.42
N GLU A 48 0.33 1.68 -3.35
CA GLU A 48 -0.50 0.72 -2.66
C GLU A 48 -1.90 1.27 -2.45
N ALA A 49 -2.88 0.39 -2.62
CA ALA A 49 -4.29 0.73 -2.45
C ALA A 49 -5.08 -0.43 -1.84
N LEU A 50 -4.53 -1.07 -0.83
CA LEU A 50 -5.09 -2.29 -0.24
C LEU A 50 -6.52 -2.10 0.25
N HIS A 51 -6.81 -0.97 0.89
CA HIS A 51 -8.15 -0.57 1.33
C HIS A 51 -8.30 0.96 1.44
N GLY A 52 -7.79 1.66 0.45
CA GLY A 52 -7.65 3.11 0.32
C GLY A 52 -6.26 3.45 -0.15
N VAL A 53 -6.05 4.66 -0.69
CA VAL A 53 -4.72 5.09 -1.15
C VAL A 53 -3.76 5.15 0.03
N ALA A 54 -2.71 4.33 -0.02
CA ALA A 54 -1.82 4.15 1.10
C ALA A 54 -0.67 5.16 1.11
N ARG A 55 -0.21 5.50 2.31
CA ARG A 55 1.05 6.16 2.64
C ARG A 55 1.33 7.45 1.85
N ALA A 56 0.27 8.07 1.37
CA ALA A 56 0.31 9.32 0.64
C ALA A 56 -0.54 10.41 1.31
N GLY A 57 -0.57 10.42 2.64
CA GLY A 57 -1.29 11.39 3.46
C GLY A 57 -2.80 11.14 3.50
N LEU A 58 -3.61 12.19 3.42
CA LEU A 58 -5.07 12.14 3.52
C LEU A 58 -5.67 11.17 2.50
N ALA A 59 -6.51 10.24 2.96
CA ALA A 59 -7.28 9.33 2.13
C ALA A 59 -8.45 8.75 2.92
N THR A 60 -9.47 8.27 2.24
CA THR A 60 -10.47 7.41 2.86
C THR A 60 -9.83 6.06 3.20
N VAL A 61 -10.03 5.58 4.43
CA VAL A 61 -9.60 4.26 4.87
C VAL A 61 -10.83 3.38 5.01
N PHE A 62 -10.92 2.38 4.14
CA PHE A 62 -11.99 1.39 4.14
C PHE A 62 -11.67 0.22 5.07
N PRO A 63 -12.62 -0.66 5.39
CA PRO A 63 -12.31 -1.91 6.08
C PRO A 63 -11.23 -2.70 5.38
N GLN A 64 -10.44 -3.45 6.16
CA GLN A 64 -9.39 -4.31 5.61
C GLN A 64 -9.98 -5.39 4.69
N PRO A 65 -9.23 -5.91 3.70
CA PRO A 65 -9.73 -6.88 2.73
C PRO A 65 -10.43 -8.10 3.34
N ILE A 66 -9.91 -8.65 4.44
CA ILE A 66 -10.54 -9.77 5.14
C ILE A 66 -11.95 -9.40 5.67
N GLY A 67 -12.14 -8.16 6.12
CA GLY A 67 -13.44 -7.62 6.53
C GLY A 67 -14.34 -7.37 5.33
N MET A 68 -13.81 -6.83 4.24
CA MET A 68 -14.57 -6.65 2.99
C MET A 68 -15.06 -8.00 2.44
N ALA A 69 -14.23 -9.05 2.51
CA ALA A 69 -14.62 -10.39 2.09
C ALA A 69 -15.78 -10.96 2.93
N ALA A 70 -15.80 -10.69 4.25
CA ALA A 70 -16.87 -11.12 5.15
C ALA A 70 -18.25 -10.52 4.81
N SER A 71 -18.29 -9.47 3.99
CA SER A 71 -19.55 -8.91 3.49
C SER A 71 -20.27 -9.76 2.45
N PHE A 72 -19.54 -10.62 1.73
CA PHE A 72 -20.03 -11.36 0.56
C PHE A 72 -20.68 -10.45 -0.51
N SER A 73 -20.24 -9.19 -0.61
CA SER A 73 -20.79 -8.17 -1.53
C SER A 73 -19.73 -7.70 -2.53
N PRO A 74 -19.51 -8.42 -3.63
CA PRO A 74 -18.57 -8.03 -4.69
C PRO A 74 -18.89 -6.65 -5.28
N GLU A 75 -20.20 -6.31 -5.39
CA GLU A 75 -20.65 -5.04 -5.93
C GLU A 75 -20.18 -3.86 -5.07
N THR A 76 -20.29 -3.97 -3.73
CA THR A 76 -19.80 -2.92 -2.82
C THR A 76 -18.28 -2.82 -2.86
N VAL A 77 -17.57 -3.94 -3.01
CA VAL A 77 -16.11 -3.95 -3.22
C VAL A 77 -15.75 -3.19 -4.51
N TYR A 78 -16.49 -3.38 -5.59
CA TYR A 78 -16.31 -2.61 -6.82
C TYR A 78 -16.49 -1.10 -6.59
N GLU A 79 -17.54 -0.69 -5.86
CA GLU A 79 -17.78 0.73 -5.52
C GLU A 79 -16.65 1.31 -4.66
N VAL A 80 -16.19 0.56 -3.65
CA VAL A 80 -15.04 0.95 -2.81
C VAL A 80 -13.80 1.21 -3.66
N PHE A 81 -13.43 0.28 -4.53
CA PHE A 81 -12.22 0.43 -5.33
C PHE A 81 -12.38 1.42 -6.49
N THR A 82 -13.60 1.72 -6.90
CA THR A 82 -13.89 2.86 -7.79
C THR A 82 -13.59 4.18 -7.07
N ALA A 83 -14.07 4.35 -5.83
CA ALA A 83 -13.76 5.53 -5.01
C ALA A 83 -12.26 5.66 -4.73
N VAL A 84 -11.57 4.55 -4.42
CA VAL A 84 -10.11 4.52 -4.24
C VAL A 84 -9.39 4.98 -5.50
N SER A 85 -9.84 4.55 -6.67
CA SER A 85 -9.22 4.93 -7.95
C SER A 85 -9.44 6.42 -8.28
N ASP A 86 -10.57 7.00 -7.91
CA ASP A 86 -10.82 8.43 -8.03
C ASP A 86 -9.88 9.23 -7.13
N GLU A 87 -9.72 8.82 -5.87
CA GLU A 87 -8.76 9.46 -4.95
C GLU A 87 -7.32 9.35 -5.47
N ALA A 88 -6.92 8.19 -5.98
CA ALA A 88 -5.59 7.98 -6.53
C ALA A 88 -5.29 8.91 -7.71
N ARG A 89 -6.23 9.03 -8.64
CA ARG A 89 -6.10 9.94 -9.79
C ARG A 89 -6.05 11.41 -9.38
N ALA A 90 -6.93 11.84 -8.47
CA ALA A 90 -6.93 13.21 -7.95
C ALA A 90 -5.61 13.55 -7.26
N LYS A 91 -5.06 12.63 -6.47
CA LYS A 91 -3.77 12.78 -5.80
C LYS A 91 -2.61 12.82 -6.79
N ASN A 92 -2.58 11.91 -7.75
CA ASN A 92 -1.55 11.89 -8.79
C ASN A 92 -1.54 13.21 -9.59
N ALA A 93 -2.70 13.72 -10.01
CA ALA A 93 -2.80 15.01 -10.69
C ALA A 93 -2.25 16.16 -9.83
N TYR A 94 -2.56 16.16 -8.53
CA TYR A 94 -2.02 17.12 -7.58
C TYR A 94 -0.49 17.04 -7.47
N TYR A 95 0.08 15.83 -7.27
CA TYR A 95 1.53 15.65 -7.15
C TYR A 95 2.27 16.06 -8.43
N THR A 96 1.77 15.60 -9.57
CA THR A 96 2.36 15.94 -10.86
C THR A 96 2.37 17.45 -11.11
N SER A 97 1.33 18.18 -10.65
CA SER A 97 1.31 19.65 -10.71
C SER A 97 2.36 20.32 -9.83
N GLN A 98 2.88 19.62 -8.83
CA GLN A 98 3.98 20.06 -7.96
C GLN A 98 5.34 19.48 -8.38
N GLU A 99 5.42 18.87 -9.58
CA GLU A 99 6.61 18.17 -10.08
C GLU A 99 7.14 17.08 -9.15
N SER A 100 6.25 16.46 -8.35
CA SER A 100 6.57 15.38 -7.43
C SER A 100 6.18 14.03 -8.04
N HIS A 101 7.13 13.07 -8.02
CA HIS A 101 6.99 11.72 -8.58
C HIS A 101 7.50 10.65 -7.61
N GLU A 102 7.27 10.88 -6.33
CA GLU A 102 7.75 10.02 -5.27
C GLU A 102 6.91 8.72 -5.14
N ARG A 103 7.36 7.82 -4.29
CA ARG A 103 6.64 6.59 -3.93
C ARG A 103 5.24 6.91 -3.41
N TYR A 104 4.26 6.09 -3.77
CA TYR A 104 2.83 6.23 -3.44
C TYR A 104 2.10 7.40 -4.12
N GLN A 105 2.70 7.99 -5.15
CA GLN A 105 2.12 9.10 -5.91
C GLN A 105 1.73 8.72 -7.35
N GLY A 106 2.09 7.51 -7.77
CA GLY A 106 1.86 7.00 -9.13
C GLY A 106 0.48 6.39 -9.34
N LEU A 107 0.33 5.70 -10.47
CA LEU A 107 -0.93 5.16 -10.97
C LEU A 107 -0.95 3.62 -11.08
N THR A 108 0.11 2.96 -10.62
CA THR A 108 0.29 1.51 -10.61
C THR A 108 0.10 1.01 -9.18
N MET A 109 -1.06 0.41 -8.88
CA MET A 109 -1.43 -0.01 -7.53
C MET A 109 -1.10 -1.47 -7.31
N TRP A 110 -0.18 -1.76 -6.40
CA TRP A 110 0.22 -3.15 -6.09
C TRP A 110 -0.81 -3.84 -5.20
N THR A 111 -1.98 -3.99 -5.73
CA THR A 111 -3.21 -4.50 -5.11
C THR A 111 -4.09 -5.16 -6.18
N PRO A 112 -4.80 -6.28 -5.89
CA PRO A 112 -5.07 -6.92 -4.59
C PRO A 112 -4.08 -8.03 -4.19
N THR A 113 -4.04 -8.36 -2.89
CA THR A 113 -3.43 -9.58 -2.38
C THR A 113 -4.44 -10.72 -2.43
N VAL A 114 -4.24 -11.67 -3.34
CA VAL A 114 -5.16 -12.80 -3.56
C VAL A 114 -4.59 -14.16 -3.17
N ASN A 115 -3.59 -14.15 -2.30
CA ASN A 115 -3.09 -15.38 -1.68
C ASN A 115 -4.14 -15.96 -0.73
N ILE A 116 -4.17 -17.29 -0.62
CA ILE A 116 -5.12 -18.00 0.23
C ILE A 116 -4.66 -17.95 1.68
N TYR A 117 -5.53 -17.47 2.57
CA TYR A 117 -5.28 -17.38 4.00
C TYR A 117 -5.49 -18.72 4.67
N ARG A 118 -4.43 -19.51 4.81
CA ARG A 118 -4.48 -20.89 5.32
C ARG A 118 -4.20 -21.05 6.79
N ASP A 119 -3.38 -20.16 7.35
CA ASP A 119 -2.89 -20.26 8.72
C ASP A 119 -3.08 -18.92 9.45
N PRO A 120 -3.80 -18.89 10.60
CA PRO A 120 -4.07 -17.65 11.33
C PRO A 120 -2.80 -17.01 11.92
N ARG A 121 -1.67 -17.71 11.96
CA ARG A 121 -0.38 -17.16 12.37
C ARG A 121 0.29 -16.31 11.29
N TRP A 122 -0.20 -16.37 10.06
CA TRP A 122 0.33 -15.54 8.99
C TRP A 122 -0.06 -14.06 9.20
N GLY A 123 0.95 -13.22 9.52
CA GLY A 123 0.73 -11.81 9.87
C GLY A 123 0.10 -10.95 8.77
N ARG A 124 0.17 -11.37 7.50
CA ARG A 124 -0.44 -10.69 6.35
C ARG A 124 -1.83 -11.23 5.97
N GLY A 125 -2.39 -12.15 6.74
CA GLY A 125 -3.72 -12.70 6.47
C GLY A 125 -4.82 -11.64 6.34
N ILE A 126 -4.72 -10.54 7.08
CA ILE A 126 -5.65 -9.40 6.99
C ILE A 126 -5.68 -8.71 5.63
N GLU A 127 -4.61 -8.83 4.85
CA GLU A 127 -4.51 -8.27 3.50
C GLU A 127 -5.25 -9.10 2.45
N THR A 128 -5.74 -10.28 2.81
CA THR A 128 -6.35 -11.27 1.91
C THR A 128 -7.87 -11.27 2.00
N TYR A 129 -8.52 -11.99 1.08
CA TYR A 129 -9.97 -12.19 1.03
C TYR A 129 -10.41 -13.53 1.65
N GLY A 130 -9.53 -14.17 2.44
CA GLY A 130 -9.84 -15.38 3.19
C GLY A 130 -9.28 -16.66 2.60
N GLU A 131 -9.86 -17.77 3.02
CA GLU A 131 -9.37 -19.13 2.68
C GLU A 131 -10.03 -19.75 1.45
N ASP A 132 -11.17 -19.21 1.02
CA ASP A 132 -11.93 -19.75 -0.11
C ASP A 132 -11.44 -19.19 -1.44
N PRO A 133 -10.99 -20.04 -2.40
CA PRO A 133 -10.46 -19.56 -3.67
C PRO A 133 -11.52 -18.88 -4.55
N TYR A 134 -12.78 -19.34 -4.49
CA TYR A 134 -13.85 -18.76 -5.27
C TYR A 134 -14.23 -17.36 -4.77
N LEU A 135 -14.44 -17.18 -3.47
CA LEU A 135 -14.71 -15.88 -2.87
C LEU A 135 -13.57 -14.90 -3.15
N THR A 136 -12.32 -15.35 -2.94
CA THR A 136 -11.12 -14.55 -3.24
C THR A 136 -11.10 -14.11 -4.71
N SER A 137 -11.44 -15.02 -5.64
CA SER A 137 -11.53 -14.70 -7.07
C SER A 137 -12.60 -13.64 -7.35
N ARG A 138 -13.80 -13.81 -6.82
CA ARG A 138 -14.91 -12.84 -7.05
C ARG A 138 -14.60 -11.47 -6.51
N MET A 139 -14.11 -11.39 -5.28
CA MET A 139 -13.71 -10.13 -4.66
C MET A 139 -12.53 -9.49 -5.42
N GLY A 140 -11.48 -10.27 -5.70
CA GLY A 140 -10.31 -9.78 -6.42
C GLY A 140 -10.61 -9.24 -7.82
N VAL A 141 -11.51 -9.88 -8.57
CA VAL A 141 -11.97 -9.37 -9.89
C VAL A 141 -12.64 -8.02 -9.75
N MET A 142 -13.45 -7.80 -8.70
CA MET A 142 -14.11 -6.51 -8.47
C MET A 142 -13.13 -5.42 -8.03
N VAL A 143 -12.11 -5.77 -7.24
CA VAL A 143 -11.00 -4.87 -6.93
C VAL A 143 -10.31 -4.38 -8.20
N VAL A 144 -9.92 -5.32 -9.07
CA VAL A 144 -9.24 -4.98 -10.32
C VAL A 144 -10.13 -4.08 -11.19
N LYS A 145 -11.40 -4.44 -11.38
CA LYS A 145 -12.33 -3.66 -12.18
C LYS A 145 -12.60 -2.27 -11.60
N GLY A 146 -12.71 -2.15 -10.27
CA GLY A 146 -12.89 -0.87 -9.60
C GLY A 146 -11.68 0.04 -9.74
N LEU A 147 -10.46 -0.50 -9.54
CA LEU A 147 -9.21 0.25 -9.70
C LEU A 147 -8.96 0.66 -11.15
N GLN A 148 -9.06 -0.27 -12.08
CA GLN A 148 -8.76 -0.02 -13.49
C GLN A 148 -9.87 0.77 -14.19
N GLY A 149 -11.09 0.75 -13.66
CA GLY A 149 -12.24 1.45 -14.21
C GLY A 149 -12.62 0.95 -15.60
N THR A 150 -13.51 1.68 -16.24
CA THR A 150 -13.81 1.51 -17.67
C THR A 150 -12.88 2.44 -18.43
N ASN A 151 -12.13 1.87 -19.38
CA ASN A 151 -11.28 2.65 -20.27
C ASN A 151 -12.14 3.70 -21.01
N ASP A 152 -11.69 4.96 -21.04
CA ASP A 152 -12.35 6.04 -21.78
C ASP A 152 -12.14 5.96 -23.30
N GLY A 153 -11.55 4.85 -23.75
CA GLY A 153 -11.20 4.56 -25.14
C GLY A 153 -9.74 4.89 -25.48
N LYS A 154 -9.01 5.59 -24.59
CA LYS A 154 -7.62 5.98 -24.85
C LYS A 154 -6.68 5.72 -23.67
N TYR A 155 -7.07 6.12 -22.45
CA TYR A 155 -6.22 6.04 -21.29
C TYR A 155 -6.81 5.12 -20.21
N ASP A 156 -5.96 4.26 -19.66
CA ASP A 156 -6.30 3.45 -18.49
C ASP A 156 -6.42 4.35 -17.24
N LYS A 157 -7.37 4.05 -16.36
CA LYS A 157 -7.54 4.83 -15.13
C LYS A 157 -6.42 4.57 -14.14
N LEU A 158 -6.19 3.32 -13.77
CA LEU A 158 -5.07 2.82 -12.97
C LEU A 158 -4.66 1.45 -13.49
N HIS A 159 -3.50 0.99 -13.10
CA HIS A 159 -3.13 -0.41 -13.18
C HIS A 159 -3.25 -1.06 -11.81
N ALA A 160 -3.92 -2.20 -11.73
CA ALA A 160 -3.97 -3.08 -10.58
C ALA A 160 -2.92 -4.19 -10.72
N CYS A 161 -2.47 -4.74 -9.59
CA CYS A 161 -1.46 -5.79 -9.55
C CYS A 161 -1.92 -6.96 -8.70
N ALA A 162 -2.03 -8.15 -9.30
CA ALA A 162 -2.33 -9.38 -8.56
C ALA A 162 -1.07 -9.87 -7.83
N LYS A 163 -1.14 -10.06 -6.51
CA LYS A 163 0.01 -10.48 -5.72
C LYS A 163 -0.35 -11.51 -4.64
N HIS A 164 0.60 -12.30 -4.20
CA HIS A 164 1.97 -12.52 -4.65
C HIS A 164 2.01 -13.89 -5.36
N PHE A 165 2.42 -13.93 -6.61
CA PHE A 165 2.33 -15.09 -7.49
C PHE A 165 3.60 -15.96 -7.37
N ALA A 166 3.60 -17.20 -6.81
CA ALA A 166 2.42 -17.91 -6.34
C ALA A 166 2.78 -18.75 -5.09
N VAL A 167 1.73 -19.37 -4.51
CA VAL A 167 1.85 -20.26 -3.34
C VAL A 167 2.51 -19.55 -2.14
N HIS A 168 2.23 -18.27 -1.95
CA HIS A 168 2.70 -17.45 -0.83
C HIS A 168 1.60 -17.33 0.22
N SER A 169 1.75 -17.98 1.37
CA SER A 169 0.76 -18.00 2.45
C SER A 169 1.40 -18.07 3.84
N GLY A 170 2.56 -17.47 4.00
CA GLY A 170 3.36 -17.48 5.24
C GLY A 170 4.12 -18.77 5.49
N PRO A 171 4.86 -18.88 6.59
CA PRO A 171 5.06 -17.83 7.59
C PRO A 171 6.01 -16.72 7.12
N GLU A 172 5.85 -15.50 7.69
CA GLU A 172 6.61 -14.32 7.27
C GLU A 172 8.09 -14.37 7.64
N TRP A 173 8.44 -15.05 8.73
CA TRP A 173 9.81 -15.05 9.25
C TRP A 173 10.83 -15.74 8.34
N ASN A 174 10.41 -16.62 7.44
CA ASN A 174 11.30 -17.32 6.49
C ASN A 174 10.91 -17.12 5.01
N ARG A 175 10.10 -16.13 4.69
CA ARG A 175 9.60 -15.89 3.32
C ARG A 175 10.71 -15.77 2.27
N HIS A 176 11.90 -15.29 2.66
CA HIS A 176 13.06 -15.10 1.80
C HIS A 176 13.85 -16.40 1.52
N GLU A 177 13.56 -17.47 2.25
CA GLU A 177 14.24 -18.76 2.11
C GLU A 177 13.28 -19.91 1.77
N PHE A 178 11.98 -19.69 2.00
CA PHE A 178 10.96 -20.72 1.89
C PHE A 178 10.89 -21.30 0.48
N ASN A 179 10.75 -22.64 0.39
CA ASN A 179 10.51 -23.35 -0.87
C ASN A 179 9.16 -24.07 -0.78
N ALA A 180 8.20 -23.66 -1.60
CA ALA A 180 6.93 -24.35 -1.77
C ALA A 180 7.16 -25.55 -2.69
N GLU A 181 7.40 -26.71 -2.11
CA GLU A 181 7.71 -27.95 -2.84
C GLU A 181 6.72 -29.07 -2.56
N ASN A 182 6.70 -30.06 -3.44
CA ASN A 182 5.76 -31.18 -3.38
C ASN A 182 4.29 -30.76 -3.44
N ILE A 183 4.01 -29.65 -4.13
CA ILE A 183 2.64 -29.16 -4.31
C ILE A 183 1.93 -30.07 -5.31
N LYS A 184 0.87 -30.73 -4.84
CA LYS A 184 0.08 -31.59 -5.73
C LYS A 184 -0.58 -30.73 -6.82
N PRO A 185 -0.64 -31.22 -8.07
CA PRO A 185 -1.30 -30.48 -9.15
C PRO A 185 -2.73 -30.04 -8.80
N ARG A 186 -3.48 -30.88 -8.11
CA ARG A 186 -4.83 -30.54 -7.65
C ARG A 186 -4.84 -29.33 -6.70
N ASP A 187 -3.96 -29.31 -5.70
CA ASP A 187 -3.88 -28.21 -4.74
C ASP A 187 -3.45 -26.92 -5.45
N LEU A 188 -2.53 -27.04 -6.40
CA LEU A 188 -2.08 -25.89 -7.19
C LEU A 188 -3.23 -25.28 -8.02
N TYR A 189 -3.92 -26.10 -8.82
CA TYR A 189 -4.92 -25.64 -9.79
C TYR A 189 -6.34 -25.45 -9.20
N GLU A 190 -6.65 -26.01 -8.04
CA GLU A 190 -7.95 -25.85 -7.38
C GLU A 190 -7.92 -24.88 -6.19
N THR A 191 -6.73 -24.53 -5.65
CA THR A 191 -6.61 -23.68 -4.49
C THR A 191 -5.77 -22.43 -4.72
N TYR A 192 -4.53 -22.59 -5.18
CA TYR A 192 -3.58 -21.46 -5.22
C TYR A 192 -3.68 -20.59 -6.45
N LEU A 193 -3.91 -21.18 -7.61
CA LEU A 193 -3.94 -20.48 -8.90
C LEU A 193 -5.28 -19.82 -9.26
N PRO A 194 -6.46 -20.37 -8.87
CA PRO A 194 -7.74 -19.84 -9.34
C PRO A 194 -7.96 -18.34 -9.14
N PRO A 195 -7.59 -17.71 -8.02
CA PRO A 195 -7.74 -16.28 -7.87
C PRO A 195 -6.92 -15.49 -8.90
N PHE A 196 -5.68 -15.88 -9.14
CA PHE A 196 -4.82 -15.22 -10.14
C PHE A 196 -5.36 -15.40 -11.57
N GLU A 197 -5.78 -16.62 -11.90
CA GLU A 197 -6.39 -16.90 -13.21
C GLU A 197 -7.63 -16.04 -13.46
N ALA A 198 -8.51 -15.92 -12.46
CA ALA A 198 -9.70 -15.08 -12.54
C ALA A 198 -9.34 -13.59 -12.73
N LEU A 199 -8.32 -13.09 -12.01
CA LEU A 199 -7.88 -11.70 -12.17
C LEU A 199 -7.29 -11.45 -13.56
N VAL A 200 -6.58 -12.41 -14.13
CA VAL A 200 -6.04 -12.31 -15.51
C VAL A 200 -7.15 -12.41 -16.54
N LYS A 201 -7.97 -13.46 -16.47
CA LYS A 201 -8.95 -13.76 -17.53
C LYS A 201 -10.21 -12.92 -17.46
N GLU A 202 -10.72 -12.63 -16.26
CA GLU A 202 -11.99 -11.91 -16.07
C GLU A 202 -11.75 -10.45 -15.63
N GLY A 203 -10.78 -10.21 -14.72
CA GLY A 203 -10.42 -8.90 -14.24
C GLY A 203 -9.60 -8.08 -15.23
N LYS A 204 -8.89 -8.74 -16.15
CA LYS A 204 -7.94 -8.12 -17.09
C LYS A 204 -6.90 -7.29 -16.34
N VAL A 205 -6.37 -7.86 -15.25
CA VAL A 205 -5.35 -7.22 -14.43
C VAL A 205 -4.11 -6.87 -15.28
N LYS A 206 -3.56 -5.68 -15.06
CA LYS A 206 -2.44 -5.15 -15.85
C LYS A 206 -1.07 -5.57 -15.35
N GLU A 207 -0.99 -5.93 -14.07
CA GLU A 207 0.28 -6.29 -13.43
C GLU A 207 0.13 -7.53 -12.56
N VAL A 208 1.20 -8.31 -12.45
CA VAL A 208 1.31 -9.47 -11.56
C VAL A 208 2.64 -9.38 -10.82
N MET A 209 2.61 -9.46 -9.50
CA MET A 209 3.82 -9.45 -8.67
C MET A 209 4.20 -10.89 -8.31
N CYS A 210 5.40 -11.31 -8.68
CA CYS A 210 5.95 -12.61 -8.28
C CYS A 210 6.39 -12.58 -6.81
N ALA A 211 6.20 -13.71 -6.13
CA ALA A 211 6.39 -13.82 -4.69
C ALA A 211 7.86 -13.98 -4.28
N TYR A 212 8.14 -13.74 -2.99
CA TYR A 212 9.47 -13.96 -2.39
C TYR A 212 9.93 -15.41 -2.45
N ASN A 213 9.04 -16.36 -2.19
CA ASN A 213 9.39 -17.76 -2.02
C ASN A 213 9.85 -18.43 -3.32
N ARG A 214 10.48 -19.58 -3.16
CA ARG A 214 10.66 -20.52 -4.27
C ARG A 214 9.40 -21.36 -4.49
N PHE A 215 9.23 -21.79 -5.73
CA PHE A 215 8.25 -22.77 -6.14
C PHE A 215 8.93 -23.95 -6.83
N GLU A 216 8.82 -25.15 -6.25
CA GLU A 216 9.46 -26.37 -6.74
C GLU A 216 10.97 -26.20 -7.01
N GLY A 217 11.64 -25.39 -6.17
CA GLY A 217 13.07 -25.13 -6.24
C GLY A 217 13.47 -23.82 -6.89
N ASP A 218 12.69 -23.32 -7.86
CA ASP A 218 12.96 -22.05 -8.55
C ASP A 218 12.40 -20.85 -7.77
N PRO A 219 13.12 -19.74 -7.63
CA PRO A 219 12.53 -18.49 -7.17
C PRO A 219 11.30 -18.14 -8.00
N CYS A 220 10.18 -17.72 -7.38
CA CYS A 220 8.97 -17.39 -8.13
C CYS A 220 9.22 -16.36 -9.23
N CYS A 221 10.09 -15.37 -8.99
CA CYS A 221 10.45 -14.35 -9.96
C CYS A 221 11.43 -14.84 -11.06
N GLY A 222 11.89 -16.08 -10.99
CA GLY A 222 12.73 -16.74 -11.99
C GLY A 222 12.15 -18.09 -12.43
N SER A 223 10.87 -18.31 -12.23
CA SER A 223 10.22 -19.59 -12.56
C SER A 223 9.56 -19.55 -13.92
N ASP A 224 10.16 -20.19 -14.91
CA ASP A 224 9.58 -20.35 -16.24
C ASP A 224 8.20 -21.03 -16.18
N ARG A 225 8.03 -22.00 -15.28
CA ARG A 225 6.76 -22.69 -15.12
C ARG A 225 5.64 -21.75 -14.69
N LEU A 226 5.89 -20.88 -13.70
CA LEU A 226 4.88 -19.95 -13.21
C LEU A 226 4.65 -18.80 -14.20
N LEU A 227 5.73 -18.13 -14.62
CA LEU A 227 5.62 -16.86 -15.33
C LEU A 227 5.42 -17.04 -16.84
N MET A 228 6.12 -17.98 -17.47
CA MET A 228 5.99 -18.20 -18.90
C MET A 228 4.89 -19.22 -19.22
N GLN A 229 4.97 -20.45 -18.72
CA GLN A 229 4.05 -21.51 -19.11
C GLN A 229 2.64 -21.26 -18.60
N ILE A 230 2.44 -20.99 -17.30
CA ILE A 230 1.11 -20.81 -16.72
C ILE A 230 0.58 -19.39 -16.99
N LEU A 231 1.31 -18.36 -16.57
CA LEU A 231 0.79 -16.98 -16.61
C LEU A 231 0.65 -16.48 -18.05
N ARG A 232 1.73 -16.58 -18.87
CA ARG A 232 1.72 -16.01 -20.23
C ARG A 232 1.11 -16.95 -21.27
N ASP A 233 1.56 -18.22 -21.34
CA ASP A 233 1.13 -19.12 -22.40
C ASP A 233 -0.27 -19.70 -22.15
N GLU A 234 -0.55 -20.22 -20.95
CA GLU A 234 -1.83 -20.84 -20.62
C GLU A 234 -2.96 -19.82 -20.40
N TRP A 235 -2.65 -18.71 -19.67
CA TRP A 235 -3.68 -17.69 -19.37
C TRP A 235 -3.70 -16.52 -20.34
N GLY A 236 -2.67 -16.35 -21.16
CA GLY A 236 -2.57 -15.27 -22.15
C GLY A 236 -2.30 -13.90 -21.53
N PHE A 237 -1.57 -13.85 -20.41
CA PHE A 237 -1.20 -12.59 -19.76
C PHE A 237 -0.15 -11.82 -20.57
N ASP A 238 -0.47 -10.61 -20.98
CA ASP A 238 0.39 -9.73 -21.78
C ASP A 238 0.92 -8.51 -21.01
N GLY A 239 0.49 -8.35 -19.76
CA GLY A 239 0.88 -7.25 -18.88
C GLY A 239 2.28 -7.37 -18.28
N ILE A 240 2.55 -6.53 -17.28
CA ILE A 240 3.82 -6.42 -16.58
C ILE A 240 3.90 -7.48 -15.47
N VAL A 241 5.02 -8.19 -15.40
CA VAL A 241 5.42 -8.95 -14.22
C VAL A 241 6.46 -8.16 -13.46
N LEU A 242 6.23 -7.98 -12.16
CA LEU A 242 7.16 -7.29 -11.28
C LEU A 242 7.55 -8.14 -10.08
N SER A 243 8.74 -7.88 -9.53
CA SER A 243 9.19 -8.59 -8.33
C SER A 243 8.63 -7.98 -7.05
N ASP A 244 8.41 -8.80 -6.03
CA ASP A 244 8.32 -8.26 -4.67
C ASP A 244 9.65 -7.62 -4.26
N CYS A 245 9.61 -6.70 -3.27
CA CYS A 245 10.75 -5.82 -2.98
C CYS A 245 11.96 -6.59 -2.43
N GLY A 246 13.05 -6.60 -3.20
CA GLY A 246 14.27 -7.33 -2.89
C GLY A 246 14.23 -8.82 -3.28
N ALA A 247 13.16 -9.31 -3.88
CA ALA A 247 13.02 -10.73 -4.23
C ALA A 247 14.07 -11.22 -5.24
N ILE A 248 14.57 -10.37 -6.14
CA ILE A 248 15.65 -10.74 -7.06
C ILE A 248 16.97 -10.90 -6.30
N ALA A 249 17.21 -10.04 -5.30
CA ALA A 249 18.38 -10.16 -4.45
C ALA A 249 18.39 -11.46 -3.62
N ASP A 250 17.23 -12.00 -3.29
CA ASP A 250 17.13 -13.29 -2.59
C ASP A 250 17.69 -14.46 -3.41
N PHE A 251 17.82 -14.35 -4.74
CA PHE A 251 18.42 -15.40 -5.57
C PHE A 251 19.87 -15.68 -5.21
N TYR A 252 20.65 -14.66 -4.81
CA TYR A 252 22.10 -14.76 -4.60
C TYR A 252 22.58 -14.39 -3.19
N ARG A 253 21.77 -13.76 -2.36
CA ARG A 253 22.17 -13.35 -1.00
C ARG A 253 22.30 -14.55 -0.05
N ASP A 254 23.18 -14.42 0.98
CA ASP A 254 23.45 -15.47 1.96
C ASP A 254 22.22 -15.90 2.78
N TYR A 255 21.30 -14.99 3.02
CA TYR A 255 20.03 -15.22 3.74
C TYR A 255 18.84 -15.42 2.80
N GLY A 256 19.10 -15.67 1.52
CA GLY A 256 18.11 -15.91 0.49
C GLY A 256 18.17 -17.34 -0.06
N HIS A 257 17.81 -17.48 -1.32
CA HIS A 257 17.66 -18.79 -1.97
C HIS A 257 18.96 -19.46 -2.39
N LYS A 258 20.02 -18.69 -2.63
CA LYS A 258 21.35 -19.18 -3.09
C LYS A 258 21.27 -20.01 -4.37
N THR A 259 20.35 -19.66 -5.26
CA THR A 259 20.19 -20.34 -6.56
C THR A 259 21.11 -19.76 -7.64
N HIS A 260 21.61 -18.54 -7.43
CA HIS A 260 22.50 -17.83 -8.34
C HIS A 260 23.74 -17.31 -7.60
N LEU A 261 24.82 -17.09 -8.34
CA LEU A 261 26.11 -16.71 -7.74
C LEU A 261 26.22 -15.20 -7.47
N ASP A 262 25.61 -14.38 -8.32
CA ASP A 262 25.78 -12.93 -8.35
C ASP A 262 24.54 -12.21 -8.86
N ALA A 263 24.53 -10.89 -8.77
CA ALA A 263 23.41 -10.06 -9.20
C ALA A 263 23.20 -10.13 -10.72
N GLU A 264 24.27 -10.27 -11.52
CA GLU A 264 24.19 -10.34 -12.97
C GLU A 264 23.46 -11.61 -13.44
N SER A 265 23.80 -12.78 -12.86
CA SER A 265 23.14 -14.04 -13.18
C SER A 265 21.71 -14.08 -12.67
N ALA A 266 21.44 -13.53 -11.48
CA ALA A 266 20.11 -13.43 -10.89
C ALA A 266 19.17 -12.54 -11.72
N SER A 267 19.64 -11.35 -12.07
CA SER A 267 18.87 -10.39 -12.87
C SER A 267 18.61 -10.90 -14.29
N ALA A 268 19.61 -11.53 -14.92
CA ALA A 268 19.45 -12.16 -16.23
C ALA A 268 18.39 -13.27 -16.19
N ALA A 269 18.46 -14.17 -15.19
CA ALA A 269 17.50 -15.25 -15.02
C ALA A 269 16.06 -14.72 -14.82
N ALA A 270 15.88 -13.71 -13.98
CA ALA A 270 14.59 -13.11 -13.71
C ALA A 270 13.96 -12.50 -14.99
N VAL A 271 14.72 -11.72 -15.76
CA VAL A 271 14.24 -11.12 -17.03
C VAL A 271 13.93 -12.19 -18.07
N LEU A 272 14.80 -13.21 -18.22
CA LEU A 272 14.59 -14.31 -19.15
C LEU A 272 13.33 -15.12 -18.80
N SER A 273 13.02 -15.29 -17.52
CA SER A 273 11.79 -15.93 -17.05
C SER A 273 10.56 -15.01 -17.06
N GLY A 274 10.70 -13.75 -17.53
CA GLY A 274 9.57 -12.86 -17.81
C GLY A 274 9.25 -11.84 -16.72
N THR A 275 10.13 -11.59 -15.73
CA THR A 275 10.00 -10.50 -14.75
C THR A 275 10.53 -9.20 -15.37
N ASP A 276 9.60 -8.27 -15.64
CA ASP A 276 9.87 -7.04 -16.39
C ASP A 276 10.40 -5.90 -15.52
N LEU A 277 10.00 -5.83 -14.25
CA LEU A 277 10.29 -4.74 -13.31
C LEU A 277 10.79 -5.29 -11.97
N GLU A 278 11.82 -4.69 -11.43
CA GLU A 278 12.30 -5.01 -10.08
C GLU A 278 11.87 -3.95 -9.06
N CYS A 279 11.31 -4.37 -7.93
CA CYS A 279 11.33 -3.57 -6.70
C CYS A 279 12.66 -3.82 -5.99
N GLY A 280 13.63 -2.98 -6.24
CA GLY A 280 14.99 -3.14 -5.73
C GLY A 280 16.05 -2.49 -6.61
N SER A 281 17.29 -3.00 -6.54
CA SER A 281 18.43 -2.46 -7.27
C SER A 281 19.30 -3.52 -7.96
N SER A 282 18.90 -4.80 -7.94
CA SER A 282 19.70 -5.87 -8.56
C SER A 282 19.76 -5.71 -10.08
N TYR A 283 18.70 -5.15 -10.68
CA TYR A 283 18.65 -4.92 -12.14
C TYR A 283 19.69 -3.92 -12.64
N GLU A 284 20.30 -3.10 -11.78
CA GLU A 284 21.47 -2.29 -12.18
C GLU A 284 22.58 -3.17 -12.78
N ALA A 285 22.68 -4.44 -12.35
CA ALA A 285 23.65 -5.41 -12.88
C ALA A 285 23.32 -5.90 -14.31
N LEU A 286 22.14 -5.64 -14.86
CA LEU A 286 21.78 -6.07 -16.23
C LEU A 286 22.70 -5.46 -17.29
N VAL A 287 23.19 -4.24 -17.10
CA VAL A 287 24.14 -3.62 -18.04
C VAL A 287 25.39 -4.49 -18.18
N GLU A 288 25.92 -4.96 -17.07
CA GLU A 288 27.10 -5.83 -17.06
C GLU A 288 26.76 -7.25 -17.52
N ALA A 289 25.58 -7.76 -17.17
CA ALA A 289 25.08 -9.06 -17.63
C ALA A 289 24.98 -9.14 -19.16
N VAL A 290 24.54 -8.08 -19.83
CA VAL A 290 24.51 -7.98 -21.30
C VAL A 290 25.94 -7.97 -21.86
N LYS A 291 26.85 -7.17 -21.30
CA LYS A 291 28.25 -7.12 -21.73
C LYS A 291 28.96 -8.46 -21.58
N GLN A 292 28.62 -9.22 -20.55
CA GLN A 292 29.16 -10.58 -20.32
C GLN A 292 28.45 -11.66 -21.16
N GLY A 293 27.41 -11.32 -21.92
CA GLY A 293 26.66 -12.28 -22.72
C GLY A 293 25.77 -13.24 -21.90
N LYS A 294 25.47 -12.91 -20.65
CA LYS A 294 24.53 -13.67 -19.80
C LYS A 294 23.08 -13.49 -20.26
N ILE A 295 22.78 -12.37 -20.91
CA ILE A 295 21.46 -12.05 -21.46
C ILE A 295 21.62 -11.22 -22.75
N ASP A 296 20.76 -11.42 -23.73
CA ASP A 296 20.69 -10.58 -24.94
C ASP A 296 19.92 -9.27 -24.63
N GLU A 297 20.39 -8.13 -25.12
CA GLU A 297 19.71 -6.84 -24.96
C GLU A 297 18.25 -6.89 -25.49
N LYS A 298 17.95 -7.75 -26.45
CA LYS A 298 16.55 -7.94 -26.93
C LYS A 298 15.60 -8.43 -25.84
N ALA A 299 16.06 -9.20 -24.86
CA ALA A 299 15.22 -9.60 -23.72
C ALA A 299 14.92 -8.41 -22.82
N VAL A 300 15.90 -7.52 -22.60
CA VAL A 300 15.72 -6.23 -21.92
C VAL A 300 14.72 -5.36 -22.69
N ASP A 301 14.81 -5.32 -24.02
CA ASP A 301 13.90 -4.55 -24.88
C ASP A 301 12.43 -4.99 -24.73
N VAL A 302 12.18 -6.29 -24.60
CA VAL A 302 10.82 -6.82 -24.38
C VAL A 302 10.24 -6.29 -23.06
N ALA A 303 11.00 -6.36 -21.99
CA ALA A 303 10.58 -5.86 -20.68
C ALA A 303 10.33 -4.33 -20.70
N VAL A 304 11.30 -3.56 -21.18
CA VAL A 304 11.18 -2.10 -21.27
C VAL A 304 10.01 -1.67 -22.16
N LYS A 305 9.76 -2.36 -23.26
CA LYS A 305 8.60 -2.08 -24.13
C LYS A 305 7.28 -2.19 -23.35
N ARG A 306 7.10 -3.23 -22.50
CA ARG A 306 5.91 -3.38 -21.66
C ARG A 306 5.77 -2.22 -20.67
N LEU A 307 6.85 -1.84 -20.00
CA LEU A 307 6.86 -0.72 -19.06
C LEU A 307 6.49 0.60 -19.75
N LEU A 308 7.10 0.90 -20.87
CA LEU A 308 6.78 2.11 -21.65
C LEU A 308 5.34 2.10 -22.16
N THR A 309 4.83 0.93 -22.60
CA THR A 309 3.43 0.79 -23.04
C THR A 309 2.47 1.14 -21.90
N ALA A 310 2.74 0.67 -20.68
CA ALA A 310 1.94 1.00 -19.50
C ALA A 310 1.96 2.50 -19.19
N ARG A 311 3.14 3.15 -19.22
CA ARG A 311 3.26 4.59 -18.97
C ARG A 311 2.49 5.42 -20.01
N PHE A 312 2.53 5.03 -21.28
CA PHE A 312 1.71 5.67 -22.31
C PHE A 312 0.23 5.41 -22.13
N ALA A 313 -0.16 4.18 -21.78
CA ALA A 313 -1.57 3.82 -21.54
C ALA A 313 -2.16 4.56 -20.34
N LEU A 314 -1.39 4.81 -19.29
CA LEU A 314 -1.80 5.60 -18.12
C LEU A 314 -1.87 7.12 -18.41
N GLY A 315 -1.36 7.56 -19.57
CA GLY A 315 -1.30 8.98 -19.94
C GLY A 315 -0.19 9.76 -19.24
N GLU A 316 0.71 9.08 -18.53
CA GLU A 316 1.79 9.70 -17.76
C GLU A 316 2.81 10.44 -18.65
N MET A 317 2.92 9.99 -19.92
CA MET A 317 3.82 10.57 -20.94
C MET A 317 3.15 11.64 -21.82
N ASP A 318 1.93 12.05 -21.49
CA ASP A 318 1.16 13.03 -22.25
C ASP A 318 0.88 14.29 -21.41
N GLU A 319 0.45 15.37 -22.08
CA GLU A 319 0.03 16.59 -21.38
C GLU A 319 -1.22 16.32 -20.55
N PRO A 320 -1.28 16.78 -19.28
CA PRO A 320 -2.39 16.48 -18.37
C PRO A 320 -3.78 16.80 -18.95
N GLU A 321 -3.89 17.88 -19.73
CA GLU A 321 -5.15 18.34 -20.33
C GLU A 321 -5.71 17.37 -21.38
N LYS A 322 -4.88 16.46 -21.90
CA LYS A 322 -5.27 15.43 -22.87
C LYS A 322 -5.73 14.14 -22.22
N VAL A 323 -5.50 13.99 -20.92
CA VAL A 323 -5.83 12.80 -20.16
C VAL A 323 -7.12 13.04 -19.38
N SER A 324 -8.21 12.39 -19.77
CA SER A 324 -9.54 12.58 -19.17
C SER A 324 -9.56 12.42 -17.64
N TRP A 325 -8.75 11.53 -17.11
CA TRP A 325 -8.69 11.21 -15.69
C TRP A 325 -8.04 12.31 -14.82
N THR A 326 -7.30 13.25 -15.39
CA THR A 326 -6.70 14.37 -14.65
C THR A 326 -7.73 15.42 -14.22
N GLY A 327 -8.94 15.37 -14.80
CA GLY A 327 -10.05 16.25 -14.44
C GLY A 327 -10.75 15.90 -13.11
N ILE A 328 -10.40 14.80 -12.46
CA ILE A 328 -10.99 14.42 -11.17
C ILE A 328 -10.47 15.38 -10.09
N PRO A 329 -11.36 16.15 -9.42
CA PRO A 329 -10.94 17.20 -8.50
C PRO A 329 -10.40 16.62 -7.19
N PHE A 330 -9.44 17.29 -6.56
CA PHE A 330 -8.87 16.86 -5.28
C PHE A 330 -9.90 16.77 -4.14
N SER A 331 -11.02 17.45 -4.25
CA SER A 331 -12.14 17.40 -3.27
C SER A 331 -12.80 16.03 -3.12
N VAL A 332 -12.53 15.07 -4.02
CA VAL A 332 -13.00 13.68 -3.86
C VAL A 332 -12.23 12.95 -2.77
N VAL A 333 -11.00 13.37 -2.48
CA VAL A 333 -10.13 12.73 -1.48
C VAL A 333 -10.74 12.88 -0.09
N ALA A 334 -11.00 11.75 0.57
CA ALA A 334 -11.65 11.69 1.87
C ALA A 334 -12.96 12.48 1.94
N SER A 335 -13.73 12.47 0.85
CA SER A 335 -15.02 13.15 0.77
C SER A 335 -16.07 12.51 1.68
N ALA A 336 -17.13 13.27 2.02
CA ALA A 336 -18.25 12.75 2.80
C ALA A 336 -18.97 11.56 2.11
N GLY A 337 -18.96 11.51 0.76
CA GLY A 337 -19.49 10.38 0.00
C GLY A 337 -18.67 9.12 0.23
N HIS A 338 -17.33 9.24 0.18
CA HIS A 338 -16.43 8.13 0.43
C HIS A 338 -16.44 7.67 1.90
N ASP A 339 -16.58 8.59 2.85
CA ASP A 339 -16.76 8.27 4.27
C ASP A 339 -18.07 7.47 4.49
N SER A 340 -19.18 7.88 3.84
CA SER A 340 -20.44 7.14 3.88
C SER A 340 -20.31 5.73 3.29
N LEU A 341 -19.57 5.56 2.20
CA LEU A 341 -19.30 4.27 1.59
C LEU A 341 -18.44 3.38 2.52
N ALA A 342 -17.43 3.97 3.19
CA ALA A 342 -16.62 3.26 4.18
C ALA A 342 -17.47 2.75 5.35
N LEU A 343 -18.42 3.57 5.84
CA LEU A 343 -19.37 3.16 6.88
C LEU A 343 -20.31 2.06 6.39
N ASP A 344 -20.80 2.12 5.15
CA ASP A 344 -21.67 1.08 4.57
C ASP A 344 -20.91 -0.24 4.45
N MET A 345 -19.69 -0.20 3.93
CA MET A 345 -18.82 -1.37 3.84
C MET A 345 -18.52 -1.97 5.21
N ALA A 346 -18.23 -1.14 6.23
CA ALA A 346 -18.02 -1.58 7.61
C ALA A 346 -19.25 -2.29 8.18
N ARG A 347 -20.44 -1.77 7.93
CA ARG A 347 -21.71 -2.42 8.36
C ARG A 347 -21.90 -3.77 7.69
N LYS A 348 -21.65 -3.87 6.39
CA LYS A 348 -21.76 -5.12 5.63
C LYS A 348 -20.72 -6.16 6.04
N SER A 349 -19.57 -5.75 6.57
CA SER A 349 -18.52 -6.67 7.03
C SER A 349 -18.84 -7.37 8.36
N MET A 350 -19.85 -6.89 9.11
CA MET A 350 -20.21 -7.47 10.40
C MET A 350 -21.07 -8.73 10.23
N THR A 351 -20.58 -9.85 10.72
CA THR A 351 -21.26 -11.15 10.64
C THR A 351 -21.89 -11.50 11.98
N LEU A 352 -23.23 -11.73 11.99
CA LEU A 352 -23.94 -12.22 13.17
C LEU A 352 -23.72 -13.72 13.30
N LEU A 353 -22.84 -14.15 14.23
CA LEU A 353 -22.53 -15.56 14.45
C LEU A 353 -23.57 -16.28 15.32
N MET A 354 -24.18 -15.56 16.26
CA MET A 354 -25.17 -16.12 17.19
C MET A 354 -26.07 -15.00 17.72
N ASN A 355 -27.35 -15.30 17.89
CA ASN A 355 -28.29 -14.43 18.58
C ASN A 355 -29.19 -15.28 19.54
N LYS A 356 -28.57 -15.75 20.62
CA LYS A 356 -29.27 -16.54 21.62
C LYS A 356 -30.33 -15.70 22.34
N ASP A 357 -31.51 -16.26 22.53
CA ASP A 357 -32.66 -15.65 23.24
C ASP A 357 -33.07 -14.27 22.65
N ASN A 358 -32.78 -14.00 21.38
CA ASN A 358 -33.03 -12.71 20.71
C ASN A 358 -32.42 -11.53 21.49
N THR A 359 -31.21 -11.68 22.01
CA THR A 359 -30.52 -10.65 22.78
C THR A 359 -30.25 -9.40 21.92
N LEU A 360 -29.99 -9.59 20.62
CA LEU A 360 -29.77 -8.50 19.68
C LEU A 360 -31.03 -8.25 18.81
N PRO A 361 -31.34 -6.99 18.49
CA PRO A 361 -30.67 -5.76 18.92
C PRO A 361 -30.91 -5.46 20.42
N LEU A 362 -29.90 -4.87 21.07
CA LEU A 362 -30.03 -4.48 22.48
C LEU A 362 -31.16 -3.47 22.67
N LYS A 363 -31.99 -3.67 23.71
CA LYS A 363 -33.02 -2.71 24.08
C LYS A 363 -32.35 -1.47 24.65
N ARG A 364 -32.78 -0.29 24.21
CA ARG A 364 -32.24 0.99 24.70
C ARG A 364 -32.74 1.32 26.10
N GLY A 365 -31.87 1.94 26.90
CA GLY A 365 -32.16 2.50 28.22
C GLY A 365 -31.83 1.53 29.37
N GLY A 366 -31.08 2.00 30.35
CA GLY A 366 -30.67 1.26 31.54
C GLY A 366 -29.65 0.14 31.27
N LEU A 367 -28.93 0.19 30.18
CA LEU A 367 -27.91 -0.79 29.85
C LEU A 367 -26.63 -0.56 30.66
N THR A 368 -25.97 -1.65 31.04
CA THR A 368 -24.56 -1.63 31.47
C THR A 368 -23.76 -2.43 30.46
N ILE A 369 -22.91 -1.74 29.71
CA ILE A 369 -22.09 -2.35 28.67
C ILE A 369 -20.62 -2.32 29.10
N ALA A 370 -19.98 -3.49 29.13
CA ALA A 370 -18.55 -3.64 29.33
C ALA A 370 -17.88 -3.82 27.96
N VAL A 371 -16.99 -2.92 27.61
CA VAL A 371 -16.14 -2.99 26.43
C VAL A 371 -14.74 -3.35 26.89
N MET A 372 -14.21 -4.47 26.40
CA MET A 372 -12.93 -5.00 26.87
C MET A 372 -12.05 -5.41 25.68
N GLY A 373 -10.75 -5.35 25.89
CA GLY A 373 -9.74 -5.78 24.93
C GLY A 373 -8.87 -4.63 24.42
N PRO A 374 -7.63 -4.95 23.99
CA PRO A 374 -6.63 -3.96 23.58
C PRO A 374 -7.04 -3.16 22.33
N ASN A 375 -7.81 -3.80 21.44
CA ASN A 375 -8.21 -3.18 20.16
C ASN A 375 -9.47 -2.31 20.27
N ALA A 376 -10.16 -2.33 21.41
CA ALA A 376 -11.44 -1.64 21.55
C ALA A 376 -11.34 -0.11 21.45
N ASN A 377 -10.17 0.45 21.81
CA ASN A 377 -9.91 1.90 21.77
C ASN A 377 -8.57 2.24 21.09
N ASP A 378 -8.20 1.49 20.07
CA ASP A 378 -6.98 1.73 19.31
C ASP A 378 -7.32 2.18 17.89
N SER A 379 -7.15 3.46 17.60
CA SER A 379 -7.42 4.03 16.28
C SER A 379 -6.39 3.63 15.23
N VAL A 380 -5.12 3.47 15.62
CA VAL A 380 -4.01 3.17 14.69
C VAL A 380 -4.11 1.71 14.22
N MET A 381 -4.40 0.79 15.14
CA MET A 381 -4.60 -0.62 14.80
C MET A 381 -5.72 -0.82 13.77
N GLN A 382 -6.81 -0.04 13.85
CA GLN A 382 -7.93 -0.11 12.91
C GLN A 382 -7.54 0.27 11.47
N TRP A 383 -6.49 1.08 11.27
CA TRP A 383 -6.05 1.45 9.93
C TRP A 383 -5.43 0.29 9.16
N GLY A 384 -4.85 -0.71 9.86
CA GLY A 384 -4.20 -1.85 9.24
C GLY A 384 -2.90 -1.48 8.52
N ASN A 385 -2.46 -2.38 7.62
CA ASN A 385 -1.30 -2.12 6.77
C ASN A 385 -1.72 -1.46 5.46
N TYR A 386 -0.79 -0.76 4.81
CA TYR A 386 -1.02 -0.01 3.58
C TYR A 386 -2.23 0.93 3.69
N ASN A 387 -2.24 1.73 4.73
CA ASN A 387 -3.27 2.75 4.98
C ASN A 387 -2.83 4.15 4.58
N GLY A 388 -3.79 4.99 4.23
CA GLY A 388 -3.66 6.45 4.25
C GLY A 388 -4.02 7.02 5.63
N MET A 389 -4.15 8.33 5.72
CA MET A 389 -4.59 9.02 6.94
C MET A 389 -6.06 9.43 6.78
N PRO A 390 -6.99 8.80 7.51
CA PRO A 390 -8.38 9.23 7.47
C PRO A 390 -8.54 10.57 8.20
N PRO A 391 -9.53 11.41 7.81
CA PRO A 391 -9.77 12.68 8.49
C PRO A 391 -10.24 12.50 9.94
N HIS A 392 -10.84 11.36 10.24
CA HIS A 392 -11.25 10.95 11.59
C HIS A 392 -11.28 9.42 11.67
N THR A 393 -11.18 8.91 12.89
CA THR A 393 -11.33 7.47 13.16
C THR A 393 -12.30 7.29 14.32
N VAL A 394 -13.29 6.43 14.14
CA VAL A 394 -14.23 6.05 15.21
C VAL A 394 -13.81 4.69 15.76
N THR A 395 -13.32 4.66 17.01
CA THR A 395 -13.00 3.40 17.67
C THR A 395 -14.27 2.64 18.04
N ILE A 396 -14.14 1.33 18.33
CA ILE A 396 -15.28 0.52 18.80
C ILE A 396 -15.87 1.15 20.08
N LEU A 397 -15.02 1.56 21.01
CA LEU A 397 -15.42 2.23 22.25
C LEU A 397 -16.16 3.53 21.98
N ASP A 398 -15.67 4.37 21.04
CA ASP A 398 -16.30 5.64 20.70
C ASP A 398 -17.65 5.45 20.00
N GLY A 399 -17.73 4.46 19.10
CA GLY A 399 -18.99 4.11 18.43
C GLY A 399 -20.07 3.66 19.42
N ILE A 400 -19.70 2.80 20.37
CA ILE A 400 -20.62 2.35 21.44
C ILE A 400 -21.01 3.53 22.32
N ARG A 401 -20.03 4.33 22.78
CA ARG A 401 -20.30 5.52 23.62
C ARG A 401 -21.29 6.48 22.95
N LYS A 402 -21.14 6.71 21.66
CA LYS A 402 -22.03 7.57 20.87
C LYS A 402 -23.45 7.01 20.72
N ALA A 403 -23.59 5.69 20.76
CA ALA A 403 -24.89 5.02 20.61
C ALA A 403 -25.69 4.92 21.92
N LEU A 404 -25.04 5.08 23.09
CA LEU A 404 -25.66 4.97 24.40
C LEU A 404 -26.46 6.23 24.76
N GLY A 405 -27.54 6.01 25.54
CA GLY A 405 -28.33 7.08 26.13
C GLY A 405 -27.84 7.54 27.51
N SER A 406 -28.50 8.56 28.06
CA SER A 406 -28.14 9.12 29.38
C SER A 406 -28.27 8.11 30.55
N ASP A 407 -29.16 7.13 30.39
CA ASP A 407 -29.46 6.14 31.44
C ASP A 407 -28.59 4.88 31.31
N ASP A 408 -27.74 4.83 30.28
CA ASP A 408 -26.84 3.71 30.02
C ASP A 408 -25.47 3.92 30.68
N ARG A 409 -24.82 2.85 31.10
CA ARG A 409 -23.49 2.86 31.71
C ARG A 409 -22.49 2.12 30.82
N LEU A 410 -21.37 2.78 30.49
CA LEU A 410 -20.25 2.23 29.77
C LEU A 410 -19.08 1.97 30.72
N ILE A 411 -18.56 0.76 30.71
CA ILE A 411 -17.35 0.36 31.41
C ILE A 411 -16.33 -0.05 30.35
N TYR A 412 -15.14 0.52 30.41
CA TYR A 412 -14.03 0.14 29.52
C TYR A 412 -12.85 -0.36 30.32
N GLU A 413 -12.30 -1.49 29.88
CA GLU A 413 -11.07 -2.06 30.43
C GLU A 413 -10.25 -2.71 29.31
N GLN A 414 -9.00 -2.34 29.19
CA GLN A 414 -8.12 -2.94 28.16
C GLN A 414 -7.86 -4.43 28.40
N GLY A 415 -7.74 -4.83 29.65
CA GLY A 415 -7.59 -6.25 30.07
C GLY A 415 -6.21 -6.83 29.85
N CYS A 416 -5.67 -6.77 28.62
CA CYS A 416 -4.36 -7.30 28.27
C CYS A 416 -3.66 -6.44 27.22
N GLY A 417 -2.35 -6.67 27.02
CA GLY A 417 -1.58 -6.12 25.90
C GLY A 417 -1.59 -7.05 24.67
N TRP A 418 -0.90 -6.63 23.60
CA TRP A 418 -0.76 -7.43 22.37
C TRP A 418 0.33 -8.49 22.43
N VAL A 419 1.24 -8.39 23.42
CA VAL A 419 2.35 -9.34 23.60
C VAL A 419 2.35 -9.87 25.01
N GLU A 420 2.77 -11.10 25.16
CA GLU A 420 2.88 -11.76 26.46
C GLU A 420 3.87 -11.01 27.36
N ARG A 421 3.47 -10.73 28.61
CA ARG A 421 4.27 -10.05 29.64
C ARG A 421 4.66 -8.60 29.35
N ALA A 422 4.08 -7.97 28.32
CA ALA A 422 4.24 -6.54 28.11
C ALA A 422 2.87 -5.89 27.99
N GLN A 423 2.56 -4.96 28.88
CA GLN A 423 1.45 -4.04 28.73
C GLN A 423 2.03 -2.68 28.33
N ILE A 424 1.74 -2.27 27.10
CA ILE A 424 2.02 -0.91 26.63
C ILE A 424 0.67 -0.20 26.57
N GLN A 425 0.46 0.72 27.48
CA GLN A 425 -0.71 1.57 27.50
C GLN A 425 -0.31 2.96 27.00
N SER A 426 -1.00 3.48 25.99
CA SER A 426 -0.80 4.85 25.57
C SER A 426 -1.19 5.81 26.70
N VAL A 427 -0.27 6.66 27.08
CA VAL A 427 -0.50 7.71 28.07
C VAL A 427 -0.81 9.06 27.43
N PHE A 428 -1.09 9.09 26.15
CA PHE A 428 -1.40 10.31 25.40
C PHE A 428 -2.59 11.09 25.99
N ASN A 429 -3.60 10.41 26.51
CA ASN A 429 -4.76 11.01 27.17
C ASN A 429 -4.42 11.79 28.45
N ARG A 430 -3.20 11.61 28.99
CA ARG A 430 -2.67 12.35 30.15
C ARG A 430 -1.84 13.56 29.76
N CYS A 431 -1.68 13.77 28.45
CA CYS A 431 -1.01 14.93 27.89
C CYS A 431 -1.99 16.10 27.76
N LYS A 432 -1.59 17.26 28.22
CA LYS A 432 -2.36 18.50 28.13
C LYS A 432 -1.48 19.64 27.67
N THR A 433 -2.04 20.56 26.91
CA THR A 433 -1.38 21.83 26.59
C THR A 433 -1.18 22.65 27.84
N ALA A 434 -0.35 23.66 27.77
CA ALA A 434 -0.09 24.55 28.92
C ALA A 434 -1.35 25.27 29.46
N ASP A 435 -2.36 25.48 28.61
CA ASP A 435 -3.69 26.02 28.94
C ASP A 435 -4.71 24.93 29.34
N GLY A 436 -4.25 23.70 29.55
CA GLY A 436 -5.05 22.61 30.11
C GLY A 436 -5.91 21.84 29.10
N LYS A 437 -5.83 22.14 27.80
CA LYS A 437 -6.57 21.40 26.75
C LYS A 437 -5.93 20.04 26.49
N PRO A 438 -6.71 19.03 26.09
CA PRO A 438 -6.15 17.70 25.78
C PRO A 438 -5.10 17.71 24.67
N GLY A 439 -4.05 16.91 24.82
CA GLY A 439 -3.06 16.64 23.80
C GLY A 439 -1.90 17.63 23.76
N PHE A 440 -1.46 18.01 22.58
CA PHE A 440 -0.27 18.85 22.34
C PHE A 440 -0.63 20.14 21.61
N SER A 441 0.09 21.22 21.93
CA SER A 441 0.13 22.41 21.10
C SER A 441 1.22 22.25 20.04
N ALA A 442 0.88 22.44 18.78
CA ALA A 442 1.79 22.37 17.65
C ALA A 442 2.00 23.76 17.03
N ARG A 443 3.23 24.03 16.61
CA ARG A 443 3.61 25.25 15.87
C ARG A 443 4.44 24.81 14.66
N TYR A 444 4.19 25.42 13.49
CA TYR A 444 4.81 25.04 12.23
C TYR A 444 5.47 26.23 11.54
N TRP A 445 6.62 26.00 10.92
CA TRP A 445 7.37 26.97 10.12
C TRP A 445 7.70 26.39 8.75
N ASN A 446 7.63 27.23 7.70
CA ASN A 446 8.04 26.85 6.35
C ASN A 446 9.56 27.07 6.14
N ASN A 447 10.35 26.68 7.12
CA ASN A 447 11.81 26.60 7.10
C ASN A 447 12.29 25.56 8.11
N VAL A 448 13.52 25.08 7.96
CA VAL A 448 14.09 24.03 8.80
C VAL A 448 14.69 24.56 10.11
N THR A 449 14.90 25.88 10.23
CA THR A 449 15.54 26.56 11.37
C THR A 449 14.56 27.07 12.40
N ARG A 450 13.27 27.16 12.07
CA ARG A 450 12.19 27.77 12.88
C ARG A 450 12.36 29.28 13.06
N ASP A 451 12.95 29.93 12.06
CA ASP A 451 13.12 31.38 12.06
C ASP A 451 11.79 32.08 11.79
N GLY A 452 11.57 33.19 12.47
CA GLY A 452 10.36 34.00 12.35
C GLY A 452 9.15 33.44 13.09
N GLU A 453 7.99 34.03 12.83
CA GLU A 453 6.73 33.57 13.39
C GLU A 453 6.27 32.26 12.71
N PRO A 454 5.63 31.36 13.46
CA PRO A 454 5.07 30.15 12.87
C PRO A 454 3.98 30.50 11.84
N VAL A 455 3.97 29.81 10.71
CA VAL A 455 2.96 30.01 9.66
C VAL A 455 1.56 29.57 10.11
N THR A 456 1.51 28.63 11.05
CA THR A 456 0.26 28.18 11.66
C THR A 456 0.51 27.46 12.97
N THR A 457 -0.55 27.34 13.76
CA THR A 457 -0.58 26.58 15.02
C THR A 457 -1.75 25.61 14.99
N ALA A 458 -1.62 24.49 15.65
CA ALA A 458 -2.67 23.49 15.77
C ALA A 458 -2.70 22.88 17.18
N GLN A 459 -3.83 22.30 17.54
CA GLN A 459 -3.95 21.43 18.69
C GLN A 459 -4.03 19.98 18.19
N VAL A 460 -3.13 19.13 18.67
CA VAL A 460 -3.10 17.71 18.33
C VAL A 460 -3.72 16.93 19.48
N THR A 461 -4.90 16.38 19.25
CA THR A 461 -5.73 15.72 20.27
C THR A 461 -5.70 14.20 20.21
N THR A 462 -5.02 13.64 19.20
CA THR A 462 -4.83 12.20 18.99
C THR A 462 -3.35 11.87 18.92
N PRO A 463 -2.92 10.63 19.18
CA PRO A 463 -1.54 10.21 18.98
C PRO A 463 -1.03 10.57 17.58
N PHE A 464 0.22 10.99 17.47
CA PHE A 464 0.80 11.41 16.20
C PHE A 464 1.09 10.22 15.31
N HIS A 465 0.61 10.28 14.09
CA HIS A 465 1.03 9.40 13.01
C HIS A 465 0.94 10.19 11.70
N PHE A 466 1.87 11.15 11.55
CA PHE A 466 1.93 11.95 10.34
C PHE A 466 2.82 11.29 9.31
N CYS A 467 2.28 11.00 8.15
CA CYS A 467 3.04 10.51 7.01
C CYS A 467 3.01 11.58 5.92
N THR A 468 4.18 12.16 5.62
CA THR A 468 4.35 13.14 4.55
C THR A 468 4.82 12.53 3.23
N SER A 469 4.75 11.22 3.02
CA SER A 469 5.00 10.72 1.68
C SER A 469 3.95 11.32 0.73
N GLY A 470 4.08 12.62 0.65
CA GLY A 470 3.65 13.51 -0.39
C GLY A 470 2.23 13.91 -0.41
N ALA A 471 1.44 14.49 0.17
CA ALA A 471 0.25 15.27 -0.15
C ALA A 471 -0.53 15.75 1.06
N THR A 472 -0.06 15.44 2.24
CA THR A 472 -0.71 16.05 3.39
C THR A 472 0.27 16.96 4.03
N VAL A 473 0.02 18.23 3.87
CA VAL A 473 0.61 19.22 4.76
C VAL A 473 0.21 18.89 6.19
N PHE A 474 1.11 19.06 7.14
CA PHE A 474 0.84 18.78 8.56
C PHE A 474 -0.27 19.66 9.14
N ALA A 475 -0.43 20.86 8.58
CA ALA A 475 -1.52 21.78 8.87
C ALA A 475 -1.68 22.78 7.72
N PRO A 476 -2.83 23.46 7.58
CA PRO A 476 -3.05 24.43 6.51
C PRO A 476 -1.94 25.49 6.43
N GLY A 477 -1.37 25.67 5.24
CA GLY A 477 -0.29 26.64 4.98
C GLY A 477 1.14 26.13 5.26
N VAL A 478 1.30 24.89 5.73
CA VAL A 478 2.62 24.27 5.93
C VAL A 478 3.10 23.65 4.62
N ASN A 479 4.37 23.86 4.28
CA ASN A 479 4.99 23.25 3.11
C ASN A 479 5.05 21.70 3.23
N LEU A 480 5.10 21.01 2.10
CA LEU A 480 5.32 19.55 2.06
C LEU A 480 6.76 19.18 2.41
N THR A 481 7.71 20.03 2.04
CA THR A 481 9.14 19.87 2.29
C THR A 481 9.70 21.15 2.94
N ASP A 482 10.89 21.07 3.49
CA ASP A 482 11.61 22.21 4.08
C ASP A 482 10.81 22.97 5.13
N PHE A 483 10.09 22.21 5.95
CA PHE A 483 9.35 22.74 7.10
C PHE A 483 9.91 22.21 8.41
N SER A 484 9.53 22.86 9.50
CA SER A 484 9.82 22.37 10.85
C SER A 484 8.62 22.56 11.78
N ALA A 485 8.58 21.79 12.84
CA ALA A 485 7.50 21.85 13.82
C ALA A 485 8.01 21.72 15.24
N THR A 486 7.22 22.22 16.21
CA THR A 486 7.35 21.89 17.62
C THR A 486 6.03 21.38 18.17
N TYR A 487 6.10 20.39 19.03
CA TYR A 487 4.95 19.80 19.73
C TYR A 487 5.23 19.89 21.23
N ASN A 488 4.38 20.58 21.95
CA ASN A 488 4.55 20.80 23.38
C ASN A 488 3.33 20.31 24.16
N SER A 489 3.59 19.62 25.27
CA SER A 489 2.56 19.14 26.17
C SER A 489 3.08 19.05 27.59
N VAL A 490 2.19 19.00 28.56
CA VAL A 490 2.47 18.65 29.95
C VAL A 490 1.89 17.26 30.18
N PHE A 491 2.76 16.33 30.53
CA PHE A 491 2.37 14.97 30.90
C PHE A 491 2.28 14.86 32.40
N THR A 492 1.15 14.37 32.92
CA THR A 492 0.94 14.13 34.34
C THR A 492 0.73 12.66 34.60
N PRO A 493 1.70 11.93 35.13
CA PRO A 493 1.56 10.50 35.43
C PRO A 493 0.61 10.29 36.63
N ASP A 494 -0.14 9.18 36.61
CA ASP A 494 -1.00 8.79 37.75
C ASP A 494 -0.21 8.11 38.85
N GLN A 495 0.93 7.54 38.52
CA GLN A 495 1.82 6.83 39.43
C GLN A 495 3.28 6.99 39.01
N SER A 496 4.18 6.77 39.94
CA SER A 496 5.61 6.68 39.63
C SER A 496 5.88 5.41 38.81
N GLY A 497 6.70 5.56 37.79
CA GLY A 497 7.04 4.45 36.91
C GLY A 497 7.87 4.89 35.70
N GLU A 498 8.18 3.92 34.86
CA GLU A 498 8.89 4.14 33.61
C GLU A 498 7.91 4.54 32.50
N VAL A 499 8.27 5.52 31.69
CA VAL A 499 7.52 5.95 30.51
C VAL A 499 8.43 5.80 29.30
N VAL A 500 7.97 5.07 28.31
CA VAL A 500 8.68 4.89 27.04
C VAL A 500 8.17 5.94 26.05
N PHE A 501 9.09 6.70 25.46
CA PHE A 501 8.81 7.59 24.34
C PHE A 501 9.31 6.92 23.07
N ASP A 502 8.40 6.56 22.20
CA ASP A 502 8.70 6.02 20.89
C ASP A 502 8.49 7.12 19.84
N ILE A 503 9.60 7.50 19.17
CA ILE A 503 9.59 8.57 18.17
C ILE A 503 10.14 8.00 16.86
N TYR A 504 9.30 7.99 15.87
CA TYR A 504 9.67 7.63 14.51
C TYR A 504 9.46 8.82 13.57
N ALA A 505 10.53 9.25 12.89
CA ALA A 505 10.43 10.35 11.93
C ALA A 505 11.46 10.21 10.80
N TYR A 506 11.09 10.64 9.61
CA TYR A 506 12.03 10.95 8.55
C TYR A 506 12.49 12.40 8.72
N GLY A 507 13.82 12.63 8.69
CA GLY A 507 14.44 13.92 8.93
C GLY A 507 15.09 14.01 10.31
N SER A 508 15.15 15.19 10.87
CA SER A 508 15.76 15.44 12.18
C SER A 508 14.71 15.66 13.27
N GLY A 509 14.93 15.12 14.45
CA GLY A 509 14.06 15.31 15.59
C GLY A 509 14.82 15.41 16.92
N ARG A 510 14.18 16.04 17.91
CA ARG A 510 14.69 16.15 19.28
C ARG A 510 13.55 15.98 20.27
N LEU A 511 13.77 15.14 21.27
CA LEU A 511 12.91 15.04 22.44
C LEU A 511 13.55 15.81 23.60
N ARG A 512 12.78 16.69 24.23
CA ARG A 512 13.15 17.38 25.48
C ARG A 512 12.13 17.08 26.55
N ILE A 513 12.62 16.78 27.75
CA ILE A 513 11.79 16.57 28.93
C ILE A 513 12.27 17.59 30.00
N ASN A 514 11.37 18.37 30.53
CA ASN A 514 11.68 19.46 31.48
C ASN A 514 12.77 20.44 31.00
N GLY A 515 12.82 20.66 29.68
CA GLY A 515 13.80 21.54 29.03
C GLY A 515 15.13 20.89 28.66
N GLU A 516 15.42 19.70 29.18
CA GLU A 516 16.64 18.96 28.88
C GLU A 516 16.45 18.05 27.63
N GLU A 517 17.44 18.01 26.76
CA GLU A 517 17.43 17.14 25.59
C GLU A 517 17.75 15.69 25.98
N VAL A 518 16.76 14.82 25.86
CA VAL A 518 16.88 13.39 26.20
C VAL A 518 17.35 12.59 25.00
N ARG A 519 16.90 12.95 23.79
CA ARG A 519 17.25 12.26 22.55
C ARG A 519 17.23 13.21 21.37
N GLY A 520 18.28 13.15 20.56
CA GLY A 520 18.32 13.71 19.21
C GLY A 520 18.56 12.63 18.19
N PHE A 521 18.00 12.77 17.00
CA PHE A 521 18.24 11.90 15.86
C PHE A 521 18.19 12.69 14.55
N SER A 522 18.90 12.19 13.55
CA SER A 522 18.85 12.70 12.19
C SER A 522 18.96 11.50 11.27
N ASN A 523 17.93 11.29 10.46
CA ASN A 523 17.94 10.34 9.35
C ASN A 523 18.16 11.15 8.09
N GLN A 524 19.29 10.96 7.45
CA GLN A 524 19.61 11.51 6.12
C GLN A 524 19.13 10.56 5.05
#